data_0b787a16f0e573a876315c60ef241a7d
#
_entry.id   0b787a16f0e573a876315c60ef241a7d
#
_cell.length_a   1.000
_cell.length_b   1.000
_cell.length_c   1.000
_cell.angle_alpha   90.00
_cell.angle_beta   90.00
_cell.angle_gamma   90.00
#
_symmetry.space_group_name_H-M   'P 1'
#
loop_
_entity.id
_entity.type
_entity.pdbx_description
1 polymer ?
#
loop_
_entity_poly.entity_id
_entity_poly.type
_entity_poly.pdbx_seq_one_letter_code
_entity_poly.pdbx_strand_id
1 'polypeptide(L)'
;SLRDRLRAVESLGEKQLVTAGTMANTDVIGYYQNEARACFAVLHYVSGSLLDKEYEILSPADDPQEAVSALVKQFYLARGTAPKVILTPFELEDAELFSALLQQELNKKVLIRMPQRGDNVGLVELAHKNAREEAERITTRAERRTGTLGALADMLHLPDIPHRMEAYDISNLAGTDIVASMVVFQDGRPLKSAYKRFRVEGLTDQDDYASMHQVLLRRLTHYVQQDAGFSEHPDVLLIDGGVEHTKVAEDVLQTLGLDIPAYGMVKDDKHRTRALVT
;
A
#
# COMPACT_ATOMS: atom_id res chain seq x y z
N SER A 1 12.45 22.73 -21.77
CA SER A 1 13.07 21.87 -22.79
C SER A 1 12.00 21.41 -23.80
N LEU A 2 12.42 20.88 -24.97
CA LEU A 2 11.49 20.32 -25.98
C LEU A 2 10.61 19.20 -25.40
N ARG A 3 11.12 18.41 -24.42
CA ARG A 3 10.38 17.38 -23.69
C ARG A 3 9.24 17.94 -22.83
N ASP A 4 9.44 19.11 -22.23
CA ASP A 4 8.40 19.74 -21.40
C ASP A 4 7.30 20.34 -22.27
N ARG A 5 7.67 20.81 -23.46
CA ARG A 5 6.70 21.26 -24.48
C ARG A 5 5.95 20.10 -25.12
N LEU A 6 6.62 18.97 -25.37
CA LEU A 6 5.95 17.74 -25.82
C LEU A 6 4.98 17.19 -24.79
N ARG A 7 5.36 17.14 -23.51
CA ARG A 7 4.44 16.75 -22.42
C ARG A 7 3.27 17.73 -22.25
N ALA A 8 3.52 19.03 -22.42
CA ALA A 8 2.44 20.04 -22.43
C ALA A 8 1.52 19.88 -23.64
N VAL A 9 2.06 19.51 -24.80
CA VAL A 9 1.26 19.24 -26.03
C VAL A 9 0.58 17.87 -25.95
N GLU A 10 1.20 16.85 -25.33
CA GLU A 10 0.57 15.56 -25.04
C GLU A 10 -0.53 15.69 -23.99
N SER A 11 -0.37 16.55 -22.99
CA SER A 11 -1.43 16.88 -22.02
C SER A 11 -2.56 17.72 -22.64
N LEU A 12 -2.28 18.49 -23.68
CA LEU A 12 -3.28 19.17 -24.52
C LEU A 12 -3.85 18.25 -25.61
N GLY A 13 -3.12 17.20 -25.98
CA GLY A 13 -3.50 16.19 -26.95
C GLY A 13 -4.17 14.95 -26.36
N GLU A 14 -4.27 14.80 -25.04
CA GLU A 14 -5.29 13.96 -24.42
C GLU A 14 -6.63 14.56 -24.86
N LYS A 15 -7.05 14.10 -26.03
CA LYS A 15 -8.28 14.51 -26.70
C LYS A 15 -9.33 14.67 -25.63
N GLN A 16 -9.83 15.91 -25.50
CA GLN A 16 -11.14 16.14 -24.97
C GLN A 16 -12.01 15.01 -25.51
N LEU A 17 -12.39 14.05 -24.70
CA LEU A 17 -13.46 13.10 -24.98
C LEU A 17 -14.74 13.92 -24.94
N VAL A 18 -14.86 14.81 -25.91
CA VAL A 18 -15.95 15.74 -26.09
C VAL A 18 -16.88 15.09 -27.06
N THR A 19 -17.94 14.51 -26.55
CA THR A 19 -19.18 14.45 -27.31
C THR A 19 -19.73 15.87 -27.33
N ALA A 20 -19.35 16.62 -28.34
CA ALA A 20 -19.76 18.01 -28.52
C ALA A 20 -21.29 18.12 -28.47
N GLY A 21 -21.82 18.86 -27.53
CA GLY A 21 -23.08 19.56 -27.69
C GLY A 21 -24.25 19.14 -26.79
N THR A 22 -24.22 18.04 -26.03
CA THR A 22 -25.40 17.61 -25.24
C THR A 22 -25.10 17.17 -23.81
N MET A 23 -23.87 17.26 -23.36
CA MET A 23 -23.53 16.84 -22.02
C MET A 23 -24.06 17.85 -20.98
N ALA A 24 -24.94 17.39 -20.10
CA ALA A 24 -25.38 18.19 -18.95
C ALA A 24 -24.16 18.55 -18.06
N ASN A 25 -24.27 19.61 -17.27
CA ASN A 25 -23.26 19.93 -16.25
C ASN A 25 -23.04 18.69 -15.37
N THR A 26 -21.81 18.21 -15.37
CA THR A 26 -21.44 16.90 -14.80
C THR A 26 -20.19 17.06 -13.96
N ASP A 27 -20.24 16.57 -12.73
CA ASP A 27 -19.05 16.38 -11.93
C ASP A 27 -18.63 14.91 -11.97
N VAL A 28 -17.33 14.69 -12.11
CA VAL A 28 -16.76 13.35 -12.16
C VAL A 28 -15.83 13.17 -10.96
N ILE A 29 -16.19 12.21 -10.14
CA ILE A 29 -15.46 11.90 -8.90
C ILE A 29 -14.34 10.91 -9.23
N GLY A 30 -13.14 11.25 -8.79
CA GLY A 30 -11.98 10.37 -8.76
C GLY A 30 -11.56 10.10 -7.32
N TYR A 31 -11.09 8.90 -7.06
CA TYR A 31 -10.50 8.54 -5.79
C TYR A 31 -9.30 7.63 -6.01
N TYR A 32 -8.23 7.89 -5.29
CA TYR A 32 -7.05 7.04 -5.25
C TYR A 32 -6.43 7.11 -3.86
N GLN A 33 -5.90 5.99 -3.39
CA GLN A 33 -5.08 5.95 -2.17
C GLN A 33 -3.86 5.05 -2.33
N ASN A 34 -2.82 5.39 -1.59
CA ASN A 34 -1.66 4.54 -1.31
C ASN A 34 -1.52 4.40 0.21
N GLU A 35 -0.45 3.77 0.69
CA GLU A 35 -0.22 3.50 2.11
C GLU A 35 -0.08 4.76 2.96
N ALA A 36 0.15 5.93 2.37
CA ALA A 36 0.41 7.18 3.09
C ALA A 36 -0.69 8.22 2.91
N ARG A 37 -1.34 8.28 1.75
CA ARG A 37 -2.26 9.35 1.37
C ARG A 37 -3.41 8.85 0.52
N ALA A 38 -4.56 9.49 0.68
CA ALA A 38 -5.68 9.41 -0.24
C ALA A 38 -5.90 10.75 -0.92
N CYS A 39 -6.47 10.74 -2.12
CA CYS A 39 -6.90 11.93 -2.84
C CYS A 39 -8.32 11.71 -3.35
N PHE A 40 -9.21 12.57 -2.93
CA PHE A 40 -10.55 12.74 -3.51
C PHE A 40 -10.47 13.87 -4.54
N ALA A 41 -10.88 13.62 -5.77
CA ALA A 41 -10.84 14.57 -6.87
C ALA A 41 -12.23 14.80 -7.43
N VAL A 42 -12.54 16.04 -7.77
CA VAL A 42 -13.77 16.41 -8.48
C VAL A 42 -13.40 17.15 -9.76
N LEU A 43 -13.76 16.59 -10.90
CA LEU A 43 -13.58 17.21 -12.22
C LEU A 43 -14.91 17.82 -12.66
N HIS A 44 -14.97 19.13 -12.80
CA HIS A 44 -16.17 19.86 -13.16
C HIS A 44 -16.28 20.04 -14.66
N TYR A 45 -17.29 19.43 -15.28
CA TYR A 45 -17.61 19.56 -16.70
C TYR A 45 -18.83 20.43 -16.91
N VAL A 46 -18.69 21.43 -17.78
CA VAL A 46 -19.80 22.30 -18.22
C VAL A 46 -19.89 22.20 -19.73
N SER A 47 -21.05 21.84 -20.25
CA SER A 47 -21.29 21.70 -21.70
C SER A 47 -20.25 20.81 -22.40
N GLY A 48 -19.81 19.74 -21.71
CA GLY A 48 -18.83 18.78 -22.24
C GLY A 48 -17.37 19.21 -22.13
N SER A 49 -17.06 20.40 -21.64
CA SER A 49 -15.70 20.89 -21.45
C SER A 49 -15.32 20.85 -19.97
N LEU A 50 -14.10 20.41 -19.68
CA LEU A 50 -13.55 20.47 -18.32
C LEU A 50 -13.29 21.93 -17.96
N LEU A 51 -14.00 22.41 -16.92
CA LEU A 51 -13.91 23.77 -16.43
C LEU A 51 -12.89 23.92 -15.31
N ASP A 52 -12.95 23.00 -14.33
CA ASP A 52 -12.13 23.08 -13.11
C ASP A 52 -11.87 21.72 -12.51
N LYS A 53 -10.89 21.64 -11.60
CA LYS A 53 -10.49 20.46 -10.85
C LYS A 53 -10.29 20.83 -9.40
N GLU A 54 -10.96 20.13 -8.50
CA GLU A 54 -10.78 20.27 -7.06
C GLU A 54 -10.19 18.98 -6.48
N TYR A 55 -9.31 19.13 -5.50
CA TYR A 55 -8.65 18.00 -4.84
C TYR A 55 -8.71 18.16 -3.32
N GLU A 56 -9.02 17.09 -2.64
CA GLU A 56 -8.91 16.98 -1.19
C GLU A 56 -7.95 15.85 -0.84
N ILE A 57 -6.96 16.15 0.00
CA ILE A 57 -5.94 15.21 0.42
C ILE A 57 -6.27 14.72 1.81
N LEU A 58 -6.30 13.41 1.97
CA LEU A 58 -6.79 12.72 3.15
C LEU A 58 -5.82 11.61 3.58
N SER A 59 -6.06 11.07 4.77
CA SER A 59 -5.49 9.78 5.16
C SER A 59 -6.15 8.64 4.39
N PRO A 60 -5.46 7.53 4.13
CA PRO A 60 -6.07 6.35 3.55
C PRO A 60 -7.24 5.85 4.40
N ALA A 61 -8.26 5.32 3.76
CA ALA A 61 -9.43 4.73 4.40
C ALA A 61 -9.37 3.21 4.32
N ASP A 62 -9.91 2.52 5.33
CA ASP A 62 -10.02 1.05 5.34
C ASP A 62 -11.00 0.60 4.26
N ASP A 63 -12.12 1.30 4.09
CA ASP A 63 -13.09 1.08 3.02
C ASP A 63 -13.16 2.31 2.09
N PRO A 64 -12.55 2.23 0.88
CA PRO A 64 -12.59 3.30 -0.11
C PRO A 64 -14.00 3.63 -0.62
N GLN A 65 -14.90 2.66 -0.68
CA GLN A 65 -16.28 2.86 -1.18
C GLN A 65 -17.09 3.69 -0.16
N GLU A 66 -17.00 3.34 1.12
CA GLU A 66 -17.65 4.07 2.20
C GLU A 66 -17.07 5.49 2.30
N ALA A 67 -15.75 5.62 2.22
CA ALA A 67 -15.07 6.93 2.24
C ALA A 67 -15.54 7.83 1.10
N VAL A 68 -15.61 7.34 -0.12
CA VAL A 68 -16.11 8.11 -1.27
C VAL A 68 -17.57 8.50 -1.08
N SER A 69 -18.41 7.60 -0.55
CA SER A 69 -19.83 7.91 -0.26
C SER A 69 -19.95 9.08 0.74
N ALA A 70 -19.18 9.04 1.82
CA ALA A 70 -19.15 10.10 2.83
C ALA A 70 -18.64 11.44 2.26
N LEU A 71 -17.53 11.40 1.51
CA LEU A 71 -16.91 12.59 0.90
C LEU A 71 -17.80 13.26 -0.13
N VAL A 72 -18.47 12.50 -0.98
CA VAL A 72 -19.43 13.05 -1.96
C VAL A 72 -20.57 13.81 -1.25
N LYS A 73 -21.13 13.21 -0.19
CA LYS A 73 -22.19 13.85 0.59
C LYS A 73 -21.70 15.13 1.27
N GLN A 74 -20.59 15.05 1.98
CA GLN A 74 -19.97 16.20 2.65
C GLN A 74 -19.67 17.33 1.67
N PHE A 75 -19.07 17.02 0.52
CA PHE A 75 -18.69 17.99 -0.50
C PHE A 75 -19.87 18.80 -1.01
N TYR A 76 -20.97 18.15 -1.42
CA TYR A 76 -22.11 18.86 -1.99
C TYR A 76 -22.97 19.55 -0.95
N LEU A 77 -23.10 18.99 0.25
CA LEU A 77 -23.82 19.67 1.34
C LEU A 77 -23.10 20.93 1.82
N ALA A 78 -21.76 20.85 1.96
CA ALA A 78 -20.95 22.01 2.33
C ALA A 78 -20.93 23.10 1.26
N ARG A 79 -20.92 22.70 -0.01
CA ARG A 79 -20.87 23.62 -1.16
C ARG A 79 -22.20 24.35 -1.41
N GLY A 80 -23.33 23.78 -1.02
CA GLY A 80 -24.66 24.34 -1.26
C GLY A 80 -25.07 24.41 -2.73
N THR A 81 -24.32 23.78 -3.64
CA THR A 81 -24.63 23.68 -5.08
C THR A 81 -24.24 22.32 -5.62
N ALA A 82 -24.98 21.83 -6.61
CA ALA A 82 -24.68 20.55 -7.28
C ALA A 82 -24.93 20.63 -8.80
N PRO A 83 -24.21 19.80 -9.61
CA PRO A 83 -24.45 19.67 -11.05
C PRO A 83 -25.74 18.90 -11.32
N LYS A 84 -26.06 18.68 -12.61
CA LYS A 84 -27.16 17.79 -13.00
C LYS A 84 -26.82 16.31 -12.85
N VAL A 85 -25.53 15.97 -13.05
CA VAL A 85 -25.03 14.59 -13.01
C VAL A 85 -23.76 14.54 -12.16
N ILE A 86 -23.67 13.53 -11.32
CA ILE A 86 -22.46 13.15 -10.57
C ILE A 86 -22.10 11.72 -10.99
N LEU A 87 -20.90 11.55 -11.55
CA LEU A 87 -20.34 10.26 -11.88
C LEU A 87 -19.38 9.83 -10.79
N THR A 88 -19.54 8.63 -10.26
CA THR A 88 -18.77 8.10 -9.12
C THR A 88 -17.94 6.88 -9.52
N PRO A 89 -16.78 6.64 -8.89
CA PRO A 89 -15.97 5.45 -9.17
C PRO A 89 -16.53 4.18 -8.56
N PHE A 90 -17.45 4.32 -7.59
CA PHE A 90 -18.13 3.22 -6.89
C PHE A 90 -19.64 3.43 -6.93
N GLU A 91 -20.40 2.36 -6.79
CA GLU A 91 -21.83 2.43 -6.58
C GLU A 91 -22.12 2.93 -5.16
N LEU A 92 -22.91 3.99 -5.02
CA LEU A 92 -23.31 4.50 -3.72
C LEU A 92 -24.66 3.86 -3.35
N GLU A 93 -24.69 3.09 -2.27
CA GLU A 93 -25.87 2.34 -1.82
C GLU A 93 -27.10 3.23 -1.60
N ASP A 94 -26.88 4.46 -1.16
CA ASP A 94 -27.92 5.45 -0.87
C ASP A 94 -27.99 6.61 -1.88
N ALA A 95 -27.53 6.38 -3.12
CA ALA A 95 -27.50 7.40 -4.18
C ALA A 95 -28.89 8.05 -4.43
N GLU A 96 -29.96 7.26 -4.40
CA GLU A 96 -31.34 7.76 -4.59
C GLU A 96 -31.77 8.65 -3.42
N LEU A 97 -31.49 8.23 -2.19
CA LEU A 97 -31.81 9.00 -0.98
C LEU A 97 -31.04 10.33 -0.96
N PHE A 98 -29.75 10.27 -1.31
CA PHE A 98 -28.91 11.47 -1.37
C PHE A 98 -29.35 12.41 -2.53
N SER A 99 -29.75 11.88 -3.69
CA SER A 99 -30.34 12.67 -4.76
C SER A 99 -31.64 13.39 -4.31
N ALA A 100 -32.50 12.68 -3.56
CA ALA A 100 -33.71 13.28 -3.00
C ALA A 100 -33.40 14.40 -1.99
N LEU A 101 -32.39 14.19 -1.13
CA LEU A 101 -31.92 15.21 -0.19
C LEU A 101 -31.42 16.46 -0.92
N LEU A 102 -30.58 16.30 -1.96
CA LEU A 102 -30.09 17.41 -2.78
C LEU A 102 -31.24 18.14 -3.49
N GLN A 103 -32.29 17.42 -3.91
CA GLN A 103 -33.46 18.04 -4.49
C GLN A 103 -34.23 18.87 -3.47
N GLN A 104 -34.33 18.41 -2.24
CA GLN A 104 -34.99 19.13 -1.16
C GLN A 104 -34.20 20.38 -0.75
N GLU A 105 -32.90 20.25 -0.52
CA GLU A 105 -32.05 21.32 0.00
C GLU A 105 -31.67 22.35 -1.08
N LEU A 106 -31.38 21.90 -2.29
CA LEU A 106 -30.85 22.75 -3.37
C LEU A 106 -31.88 23.04 -4.48
N ASN A 107 -33.08 22.48 -4.40
CA ASN A 107 -34.12 22.56 -5.42
C ASN A 107 -33.62 22.12 -6.81
N LYS A 108 -32.73 21.11 -6.85
CA LYS A 108 -32.13 20.57 -8.08
C LYS A 108 -32.19 19.06 -8.08
N LYS A 109 -32.73 18.51 -9.16
CA LYS A 109 -32.68 17.06 -9.40
C LYS A 109 -31.29 16.69 -9.88
N VAL A 110 -30.58 15.88 -9.11
CA VAL A 110 -29.21 15.42 -9.38
C VAL A 110 -29.24 13.92 -9.66
N LEU A 111 -28.66 13.49 -10.77
CA LEU A 111 -28.48 12.08 -11.11
C LEU A 111 -27.10 11.65 -10.60
N ILE A 112 -27.05 10.71 -9.66
CA ILE A 112 -25.81 10.14 -9.13
C ILE A 112 -25.68 8.70 -9.62
N ARG A 113 -24.57 8.35 -10.26
CA ARG A 113 -24.40 6.99 -10.78
C ARG A 113 -22.93 6.62 -11.01
N MET A 114 -22.64 5.34 -10.87
CA MET A 114 -21.43 4.70 -11.39
C MET A 114 -21.65 4.29 -12.85
N PRO A 115 -20.89 4.80 -13.83
CA PRO A 115 -21.04 4.42 -15.22
C PRO A 115 -20.47 3.01 -15.46
N GLN A 116 -21.22 2.17 -16.18
CA GLN A 116 -20.84 0.79 -16.48
C GLN A 116 -20.24 0.65 -17.90
N ARG A 117 -20.49 1.61 -18.80
CA ARG A 117 -20.07 1.56 -20.20
C ARG A 117 -20.12 2.94 -20.88
N GLY A 118 -19.43 3.06 -22.02
CA GLY A 118 -19.40 4.28 -22.83
C GLY A 118 -18.43 5.34 -22.31
N ASP A 119 -18.52 6.54 -22.86
CA ASP A 119 -17.56 7.64 -22.63
C ASP A 119 -17.46 8.07 -21.15
N ASN A 120 -18.53 7.91 -20.40
CA ASN A 120 -18.56 8.25 -18.98
C ASN A 120 -17.62 7.38 -18.12
N VAL A 121 -17.33 6.13 -18.52
CA VAL A 121 -16.33 5.29 -17.87
C VAL A 121 -14.94 5.92 -18.04
N GLY A 122 -14.61 6.35 -19.26
CA GLY A 122 -13.33 7.04 -19.52
C GLY A 122 -13.16 8.34 -18.73
N LEU A 123 -14.27 9.05 -18.43
CA LEU A 123 -14.23 10.25 -17.57
C LEU A 123 -13.90 9.88 -16.10
N VAL A 124 -14.47 8.80 -15.58
CA VAL A 124 -14.17 8.32 -14.22
C VAL A 124 -12.73 7.80 -14.14
N GLU A 125 -12.25 7.08 -15.14
CA GLU A 125 -10.85 6.66 -15.24
C GLU A 125 -9.89 7.87 -15.26
N LEU A 126 -10.24 8.91 -16.01
CA LEU A 126 -9.48 10.16 -16.04
C LEU A 126 -9.47 10.85 -14.67
N ALA A 127 -10.60 10.90 -13.97
CA ALA A 127 -10.68 11.47 -12.62
C ALA A 127 -9.86 10.65 -11.62
N HIS A 128 -9.90 9.31 -11.70
CA HIS A 128 -9.04 8.43 -10.91
C HIS A 128 -7.55 8.68 -11.18
N LYS A 129 -7.16 8.78 -12.45
CA LYS A 129 -5.78 9.10 -12.85
C LYS A 129 -5.32 10.45 -12.26
N ASN A 130 -6.17 11.48 -12.32
CA ASN A 130 -5.87 12.79 -11.74
C ASN A 130 -5.70 12.70 -10.21
N ALA A 131 -6.58 11.98 -9.50
CA ALA A 131 -6.47 11.75 -8.07
C ALA A 131 -5.16 11.04 -7.71
N ARG A 132 -4.77 10.02 -8.51
CA ARG A 132 -3.51 9.30 -8.34
C ARG A 132 -2.29 10.21 -8.52
N GLU A 133 -2.23 10.95 -9.61
CA GLU A 133 -1.11 11.86 -9.90
C GLU A 133 -0.93 12.90 -8.78
N GLU A 134 -2.02 13.43 -8.25
CA GLU A 134 -1.99 14.40 -7.14
C GLU A 134 -1.54 13.74 -5.83
N ALA A 135 -2.08 12.59 -5.45
CA ALA A 135 -1.63 11.85 -4.27
C ALA A 135 -0.15 11.49 -4.34
N GLU A 136 0.31 10.98 -5.48
CA GLU A 136 1.71 10.62 -5.69
C GLU A 136 2.63 11.84 -5.70
N ARG A 137 2.17 12.99 -6.22
CA ARG A 137 2.93 14.24 -6.25
C ARG A 137 3.28 14.75 -4.86
N ILE A 138 2.35 14.65 -3.93
CA ILE A 138 2.53 15.17 -2.57
C ILE A 138 3.08 14.13 -1.59
N THR A 139 3.04 12.83 -1.94
CA THR A 139 3.55 11.77 -1.06
C THR A 139 5.07 11.72 -1.11
N THR A 140 5.72 12.02 0.00
CA THR A 140 7.18 11.89 0.12
C THR A 140 7.60 10.42 0.23
N ARG A 141 8.90 10.15 -0.06
CA ARG A 141 9.47 8.80 0.15
C ARG A 141 9.39 8.34 1.61
N ALA A 142 9.46 9.29 2.54
CA ALA A 142 9.37 8.98 3.96
C ALA A 142 7.95 8.55 4.33
N GLU A 143 6.93 9.29 3.87
CA GLU A 143 5.53 8.98 4.12
C GLU A 143 5.13 7.63 3.50
N ARG A 144 5.53 7.35 2.25
CA ARG A 144 5.29 6.04 1.62
C ARG A 144 5.87 4.90 2.44
N ARG A 145 7.09 5.07 2.94
CA ARG A 145 7.74 4.05 3.76
C ARG A 145 7.04 3.83 5.08
N THR A 146 6.66 4.90 5.78
CA THR A 146 5.90 4.81 7.04
C THR A 146 4.55 4.14 6.81
N GLY A 147 3.84 4.51 5.74
CA GLY A 147 2.58 3.87 5.36
C GLY A 147 2.76 2.36 5.05
N THR A 148 3.82 1.98 4.32
CA THR A 148 4.13 0.57 4.04
C THR A 148 4.42 -0.22 5.32
N LEU A 149 5.17 0.38 6.26
CA LEU A 149 5.44 -0.27 7.55
C LEU A 149 4.18 -0.39 8.42
N GLY A 150 3.29 0.62 8.38
CA GLY A 150 1.99 0.56 9.04
C GLY A 150 1.12 -0.58 8.48
N ALA A 151 0.98 -0.64 7.16
CA ALA A 151 0.24 -1.72 6.49
C ALA A 151 0.83 -3.12 6.79
N LEU A 152 2.17 -3.21 6.93
CA LEU A 152 2.83 -4.45 7.36
C LEU A 152 2.49 -4.79 8.81
N ALA A 153 2.50 -3.81 9.71
CA ALA A 153 2.14 -4.01 11.11
C ALA A 153 0.70 -4.51 11.24
N ASP A 154 -0.24 -3.89 10.53
CA ASP A 154 -1.66 -4.30 10.50
C ASP A 154 -1.83 -5.73 9.98
N MET A 155 -1.17 -6.06 8.86
CA MET A 155 -1.21 -7.40 8.25
C MET A 155 -0.65 -8.49 9.18
N LEU A 156 0.38 -8.17 9.95
CA LEU A 156 1.03 -9.07 10.89
C LEU A 156 0.45 -8.99 12.31
N HIS A 157 -0.58 -8.17 12.52
CA HIS A 157 -1.20 -7.92 13.83
C HIS A 157 -0.19 -7.51 14.92
N LEU A 158 0.81 -6.70 14.52
CA LEU A 158 1.81 -6.17 15.45
C LEU A 158 1.21 -5.03 16.29
N PRO A 159 1.60 -4.89 17.56
CA PRO A 159 1.10 -3.80 18.42
C PRO A 159 1.59 -2.42 17.95
N ASP A 160 2.75 -2.37 17.31
CA ASP A 160 3.40 -1.13 16.86
C ASP A 160 4.07 -1.32 15.50
N ILE A 161 4.39 -0.20 14.83
CA ILE A 161 5.14 -0.22 13.58
C ILE A 161 6.56 -0.76 13.84
N PRO A 162 7.01 -1.81 13.14
CA PRO A 162 8.33 -2.39 13.37
C PRO A 162 9.45 -1.44 12.94
N HIS A 163 10.35 -1.13 13.86
CA HIS A 163 11.54 -0.32 13.58
C HIS A 163 12.67 -1.17 13.02
N ARG A 164 12.88 -2.37 13.59
CA ARG A 164 13.95 -3.28 13.18
C ARG A 164 13.38 -4.64 12.76
N MET A 165 13.64 -5.03 11.53
CA MET A 165 13.29 -6.34 11.01
C MET A 165 14.56 -7.08 10.58
N GLU A 166 14.67 -8.36 10.94
CA GLU A 166 15.77 -9.22 10.53
C GLU A 166 15.24 -10.35 9.67
N ALA A 167 15.80 -10.52 8.46
CA ALA A 167 15.42 -11.59 7.56
C ALA A 167 16.58 -12.58 7.36
N TYR A 168 16.24 -13.88 7.35
CA TYR A 168 17.19 -14.99 7.33
C TYR A 168 16.96 -15.89 6.12
N ASP A 169 18.04 -16.24 5.45
CA ASP A 169 18.07 -17.13 4.29
C ASP A 169 19.21 -18.14 4.45
N ILE A 170 18.95 -19.41 4.14
CA ILE A 170 19.96 -20.47 4.14
C ILE A 170 20.37 -20.70 2.68
N SER A 171 21.64 -20.62 2.42
CA SER A 171 22.20 -20.82 1.08
C SER A 171 23.31 -21.87 1.12
N ASN A 172 23.23 -22.84 0.20
CA ASN A 172 24.24 -23.87 0.01
C ASN A 172 25.26 -23.40 -1.03
N LEU A 173 26.50 -23.17 -0.63
CA LEU A 173 27.60 -22.84 -1.53
C LEU A 173 28.29 -24.11 -2.01
N ALA A 174 27.97 -24.54 -3.25
CA ALA A 174 28.70 -25.55 -4.03
C ALA A 174 29.19 -26.81 -3.27
N GLY A 175 28.35 -27.38 -2.42
CA GLY A 175 28.51 -28.77 -1.96
C GLY A 175 29.23 -29.00 -0.63
N THR A 176 29.80 -28.01 0.05
CA THR A 176 30.53 -28.24 1.31
C THR A 176 30.27 -27.24 2.45
N ASP A 177 29.88 -26.01 2.14
CA ASP A 177 29.67 -25.00 3.17
C ASP A 177 28.23 -24.48 3.14
N ILE A 178 27.48 -24.73 4.21
CA ILE A 178 26.17 -24.13 4.43
C ILE A 178 26.38 -22.75 5.08
N VAL A 179 25.85 -21.71 4.46
CA VAL A 179 25.95 -20.33 4.94
C VAL A 179 24.56 -19.75 5.10
N ALA A 180 24.29 -19.15 6.25
CA ALA A 180 23.11 -18.33 6.43
C ALA A 180 23.43 -16.84 6.29
N SER A 181 22.53 -16.14 5.65
CA SER A 181 22.55 -14.68 5.53
C SER A 181 21.50 -14.06 6.45
N MET A 182 21.89 -13.04 7.18
CA MET A 182 20.98 -12.15 7.90
C MET A 182 21.01 -10.77 7.27
N VAL A 183 19.91 -10.30 6.78
CA VAL A 183 19.72 -8.92 6.32
C VAL A 183 18.86 -8.16 7.32
N VAL A 184 19.16 -6.87 7.49
CA VAL A 184 18.51 -6.02 8.48
C VAL A 184 17.89 -4.82 7.81
N PHE A 185 16.65 -4.54 8.17
CA PHE A 185 15.97 -3.29 7.84
C PHE A 185 15.75 -2.48 9.11
N GLN A 186 16.12 -1.21 9.06
CA GLN A 186 15.86 -0.23 10.10
C GLN A 186 14.97 0.87 9.54
N ASP A 187 13.82 1.12 10.17
CA ASP A 187 12.81 2.10 9.70
C ASP A 187 12.48 1.94 8.21
N GLY A 188 12.32 0.70 7.74
CA GLY A 188 12.03 0.34 6.36
C GLY A 188 13.18 0.62 5.37
N ARG A 189 14.42 0.77 5.85
CA ARG A 189 15.63 0.91 5.01
C ARG A 189 16.62 -0.20 5.28
N PRO A 190 17.29 -0.73 4.23
CA PRO A 190 18.36 -1.69 4.43
C PRO A 190 19.48 -1.11 5.28
N LEU A 191 19.79 -1.73 6.42
CA LEU A 191 20.92 -1.38 7.27
C LEU A 191 22.10 -2.33 7.00
N LYS A 192 22.83 -2.07 5.91
CA LYS A 192 23.89 -2.96 5.41
C LYS A 192 25.02 -3.19 6.41
N SER A 193 25.31 -2.23 7.30
CA SER A 193 26.31 -2.37 8.36
C SER A 193 25.96 -3.44 9.40
N ALA A 194 24.67 -3.77 9.53
CA ALA A 194 24.18 -4.80 10.44
C ALA A 194 24.01 -6.17 9.79
N TYR A 195 24.25 -6.31 8.48
CA TYR A 195 24.18 -7.59 7.79
C TYR A 195 25.21 -8.56 8.32
N LYS A 196 24.85 -9.83 8.51
CA LYS A 196 25.74 -10.88 8.99
C LYS A 196 25.69 -12.10 8.06
N ARG A 197 26.80 -12.83 8.06
CA ARG A 197 26.85 -14.17 7.49
C ARG A 197 27.27 -15.12 8.60
N PHE A 198 26.54 -16.22 8.70
CA PHE A 198 26.80 -17.27 9.66
C PHE A 198 27.24 -18.52 8.91
N ARG A 199 28.40 -19.05 9.26
CA ARG A 199 28.80 -20.38 8.82
C ARG A 199 28.09 -21.40 9.70
N VAL A 200 27.44 -22.37 9.10
CA VAL A 200 26.84 -23.51 9.79
C VAL A 200 27.91 -24.56 9.96
N GLU A 201 28.04 -25.10 11.18
CA GLU A 201 29.11 -26.06 11.54
C GLU A 201 28.49 -27.40 11.98
N GLY A 202 29.20 -28.49 11.62
CA GLY A 202 28.88 -29.83 12.15
C GLY A 202 27.67 -30.54 11.51
N LEU A 203 27.04 -29.94 10.49
CA LEU A 203 25.99 -30.60 9.71
C LEU A 203 26.60 -31.23 8.46
N THR A 204 26.46 -32.54 8.31
CA THR A 204 27.01 -33.31 7.17
C THR A 204 26.00 -33.47 6.03
N ASP A 205 24.71 -33.27 6.32
CA ASP A 205 23.61 -33.34 5.35
C ASP A 205 23.00 -31.96 5.14
N GLN A 206 22.32 -31.80 3.99
CA GLN A 206 21.54 -30.59 3.69
C GLN A 206 20.26 -30.53 4.55
N ASP A 207 20.42 -30.24 5.83
CA ASP A 207 19.33 -30.02 6.76
C ASP A 207 19.15 -28.50 6.98
N ASP A 208 18.26 -27.92 6.18
CA ASP A 208 17.97 -26.48 6.24
C ASP A 208 17.31 -26.09 7.57
N TYR A 209 16.56 -27.01 8.21
CA TYR A 209 15.92 -26.76 9.51
C TYR A 209 16.94 -26.70 10.64
N ALA A 210 17.85 -27.68 10.72
CA ALA A 210 18.91 -27.69 11.69
C ALA A 210 19.88 -26.52 11.48
N SER A 211 20.12 -26.15 10.24
CA SER A 211 20.92 -24.99 9.88
C SER A 211 20.28 -23.68 10.38
N MET A 212 18.99 -23.51 10.11
CA MET A 212 18.22 -22.34 10.58
C MET A 212 18.20 -22.27 12.10
N HIS A 213 17.92 -23.39 12.77
CA HIS A 213 17.94 -23.47 14.23
C HIS A 213 19.27 -23.03 14.82
N GLN A 214 20.40 -23.57 14.30
CA GLN A 214 21.75 -23.21 14.79
C GLN A 214 22.03 -21.72 14.63
N VAL A 215 21.67 -21.13 13.49
CA VAL A 215 21.90 -19.72 13.20
C VAL A 215 21.08 -18.81 14.09
N LEU A 216 19.77 -19.08 14.21
CA LEU A 216 18.88 -18.30 15.07
C LEU A 216 19.26 -18.39 16.52
N LEU A 217 19.55 -19.61 17.02
CA LEU A 217 20.01 -19.83 18.40
C LEU A 217 21.26 -19.02 18.68
N ARG A 218 22.27 -19.06 17.80
CA ARG A 218 23.51 -18.30 17.96
C ARG A 218 23.26 -16.81 17.97
N ARG A 219 22.49 -16.28 16.99
CA ARG A 219 22.16 -14.85 16.89
C ARG A 219 21.42 -14.34 18.13
N LEU A 220 20.39 -15.06 18.55
CA LEU A 220 19.54 -14.65 19.65
C LEU A 220 20.21 -14.86 21.02
N THR A 221 21.10 -15.85 21.16
CA THR A 221 21.97 -15.98 22.34
C THR A 221 22.87 -14.78 22.50
N HIS A 222 23.53 -14.32 21.42
CA HIS A 222 24.33 -13.09 21.44
C HIS A 222 23.50 -11.86 21.80
N TYR A 223 22.22 -11.80 21.35
CA TYR A 223 21.28 -10.75 21.74
C TYR A 223 21.00 -10.79 23.27
N VAL A 224 20.67 -11.95 23.82
CA VAL A 224 20.41 -12.11 25.25
C VAL A 224 21.65 -11.73 26.08
N GLN A 225 22.84 -12.05 25.59
CA GLN A 225 24.12 -11.72 26.23
C GLN A 225 24.54 -10.26 26.04
N GLN A 226 23.79 -9.51 25.23
CA GLN A 226 24.08 -8.10 24.89
C GLN A 226 25.46 -7.91 24.25
N ASP A 227 25.88 -8.87 23.44
CA ASP A 227 27.18 -8.83 22.77
C ASP A 227 27.25 -7.69 21.73
N ALA A 228 28.42 -7.08 21.61
CA ALA A 228 28.68 -5.99 20.69
C ALA A 228 28.29 -6.35 19.22
N GLY A 229 27.43 -5.57 18.61
CA GLY A 229 26.90 -5.77 17.24
C GLY A 229 25.77 -6.77 17.14
N PHE A 230 25.21 -7.25 18.27
CA PHE A 230 24.06 -8.13 18.37
C PHE A 230 23.02 -7.68 19.41
N SER A 231 23.28 -6.59 20.15
CA SER A 231 22.46 -6.08 21.25
C SER A 231 21.11 -5.43 20.81
N GLU A 232 20.98 -5.10 19.53
CA GLU A 232 19.77 -4.48 19.01
C GLU A 232 18.61 -5.48 18.96
N HIS A 233 17.45 -5.06 19.52
CA HIS A 233 16.22 -5.85 19.53
C HIS A 233 15.59 -5.93 18.14
N PRO A 234 15.31 -7.10 17.57
CA PRO A 234 14.49 -7.23 16.38
C PRO A 234 13.01 -7.23 16.76
N ASP A 235 12.21 -6.35 16.12
CA ASP A 235 10.75 -6.32 16.33
C ASP A 235 10.05 -7.43 15.55
N VAL A 236 10.66 -7.94 14.48
CA VAL A 236 10.13 -9.01 13.64
C VAL A 236 11.26 -9.85 13.06
N LEU A 237 11.10 -11.16 13.06
CA LEU A 237 11.93 -12.10 12.32
C LEU A 237 11.20 -12.58 11.06
N LEU A 238 11.87 -12.52 9.93
CA LEU A 238 11.39 -13.00 8.64
C LEU A 238 12.28 -14.18 8.19
N ILE A 239 11.68 -15.34 8.02
CA ILE A 239 12.41 -16.58 7.72
C ILE A 239 12.11 -16.98 6.27
N ASP A 240 13.13 -17.16 5.44
CA ASP A 240 12.94 -17.67 4.10
C ASP A 240 12.51 -19.15 4.15
N GLY A 241 11.24 -19.38 3.90
CA GLY A 241 10.62 -20.69 3.99
C GLY A 241 9.15 -20.64 4.40
N GLY A 242 8.54 -21.81 4.51
CA GLY A 242 7.15 -21.97 4.94
C GLY A 242 6.99 -22.16 6.44
N VAL A 243 5.79 -22.62 6.84
CA VAL A 243 5.37 -22.85 8.23
C VAL A 243 6.39 -23.66 9.04
N GLU A 244 7.00 -24.70 8.45
CA GLU A 244 7.96 -25.55 9.17
C GLU A 244 9.23 -24.78 9.56
N HIS A 245 9.70 -23.83 8.74
CA HIS A 245 10.82 -22.96 9.08
C HIS A 245 10.44 -21.93 10.14
N THR A 246 9.19 -21.47 10.14
CA THR A 246 8.68 -20.56 11.18
C THR A 246 8.66 -21.27 12.53
N LYS A 247 8.21 -22.51 12.60
CA LYS A 247 8.24 -23.31 13.83
C LYS A 247 9.64 -23.48 14.42
N VAL A 248 10.67 -23.60 13.58
CA VAL A 248 12.06 -23.62 14.04
C VAL A 248 12.43 -22.31 14.73
N ALA A 249 12.00 -21.17 14.19
CA ALA A 249 12.25 -19.88 14.82
C ALA A 249 11.48 -19.74 16.16
N GLU A 250 10.23 -20.15 16.20
CA GLU A 250 9.40 -20.15 17.42
C GLU A 250 10.02 -21.01 18.53
N ASP A 251 10.54 -22.19 18.19
CA ASP A 251 11.20 -23.11 19.13
C ASP A 251 12.45 -22.47 19.77
N VAL A 252 13.26 -21.80 18.97
CA VAL A 252 14.41 -21.06 19.45
C VAL A 252 14.01 -19.90 20.36
N LEU A 253 13.00 -19.12 19.97
CA LEU A 253 12.47 -18.01 20.74
C LEU A 253 11.93 -18.47 22.08
N GLN A 254 11.16 -19.54 22.09
CA GLN A 254 10.64 -20.15 23.31
C GLN A 254 11.78 -20.65 24.22
N THR A 255 12.79 -21.30 23.66
CA THR A 255 13.97 -21.79 24.42
C THR A 255 14.73 -20.65 25.12
N LEU A 256 14.79 -19.49 24.47
CA LEU A 256 15.47 -18.31 25.02
C LEU A 256 14.56 -17.37 25.82
N GLY A 257 13.26 -17.67 25.92
CA GLY A 257 12.28 -16.84 26.62
C GLY A 257 12.06 -15.46 25.96
N LEU A 258 12.16 -15.39 24.62
CA LEU A 258 11.99 -14.17 23.84
C LEU A 258 10.60 -14.11 23.23
N ASP A 259 9.94 -12.95 23.35
CA ASP A 259 8.66 -12.64 22.73
C ASP A 259 8.88 -11.75 21.49
N ILE A 260 9.31 -12.37 20.39
CA ILE A 260 9.56 -11.72 19.11
C ILE A 260 8.74 -12.45 18.04
N PRO A 261 7.85 -11.77 17.31
CA PRO A 261 7.07 -12.40 16.26
C PRO A 261 7.96 -12.88 15.10
N ALA A 262 7.71 -14.11 14.64
CA ALA A 262 8.43 -14.73 13.53
C ALA A 262 7.46 -15.14 12.43
N TYR A 263 7.82 -14.87 11.16
CA TYR A 263 7.01 -15.19 9.99
C TYR A 263 7.84 -15.84 8.90
N GLY A 264 7.28 -16.87 8.27
CA GLY A 264 7.86 -17.51 7.10
C GLY A 264 7.52 -16.74 5.82
N MET A 265 8.50 -16.50 4.97
CA MET A 265 8.32 -15.87 3.65
C MET A 265 8.16 -16.94 2.58
N VAL A 266 6.93 -17.19 2.15
CA VAL A 266 6.65 -18.12 1.04
C VAL A 266 6.83 -17.40 -0.28
N LYS A 267 7.65 -17.97 -1.17
CA LYS A 267 7.95 -17.43 -2.50
C LYS A 267 7.03 -18.00 -3.58
N ASP A 268 6.76 -17.19 -4.62
CA ASP A 268 6.12 -17.64 -5.86
C ASP A 268 7.12 -18.31 -6.81
N ASP A 269 6.63 -18.83 -7.93
CA ASP A 269 7.47 -19.47 -8.98
C ASP A 269 8.52 -18.52 -9.59
N LYS A 270 8.43 -17.23 -9.31
CA LYS A 270 9.38 -16.19 -9.74
C LYS A 270 10.30 -15.73 -8.60
N HIS A 271 10.38 -16.50 -7.51
CA HIS A 271 11.17 -16.21 -6.30
C HIS A 271 10.81 -14.88 -5.60
N ARG A 272 9.56 -14.39 -5.73
CA ARG A 272 9.09 -13.22 -5.02
C ARG A 272 8.23 -13.66 -3.83
N THR A 273 8.35 -12.98 -2.71
CA THR A 273 7.50 -13.23 -1.53
C THR A 273 6.03 -13.08 -1.93
N ARG A 274 5.26 -14.16 -1.78
CA ARG A 274 3.83 -14.25 -2.10
C ARG A 274 2.98 -14.11 -0.85
N ALA A 275 3.45 -14.69 0.25
CA ALA A 275 2.71 -14.71 1.52
C ALA A 275 3.68 -14.72 2.70
N LEU A 276 3.22 -14.22 3.83
CA LEU A 276 3.82 -14.42 5.14
C LEU A 276 2.95 -15.43 5.89
N VAL A 277 3.59 -16.37 6.58
CA VAL A 277 2.93 -17.48 7.31
C VAL A 277 3.52 -17.59 8.72
N THR A 278 2.69 -18.02 9.64
CA THR A 278 3.06 -18.39 11.02
C THR A 278 2.97 -19.89 11.19
#